data_b5612eaef6ccd378c1fa560db3c09fac
#
_entry.id   b5612eaef6ccd378c1fa560db3c09fac
#
_cell.length_a   1.000
_cell.length_b   1.000
_cell.length_c   1.000
_cell.angle_alpha   90.00
_cell.angle_beta   90.00
_cell.angle_gamma   90.00
#
_symmetry.space_group_name_H-M   'P 1'
#
loop_
_entity.id
_entity.type
_entity.pdbx_description
1 polymer ?
#
loop_
_entity_poly.entity_id
_entity_poly.type
_entity_poly.pdbx_seq_one_letter_code
_entity_poly.pdbx_strand_id
1 'polypeptide(L)'
;VSKVELRITRLPHAGDLPLPAYQSEFAAGLDLVAAVPADAPVIIAPGGRAAIPTGLTMALPPGVEGQIRPRSGLALRHGITVLNSPGTVDSDYRGEVQVILANFGQASFSVERGARIAQLVLAATLQAAICEVANLDETTRGVGGFGSTGMGEGKANRVDRKP
;
A
#
# COMPACT_ATOMS: atom_id res chain seq x y z
N VAL A 1 14.13 -17.79 -0.01
CA VAL A 1 12.91 -17.08 -0.42
C VAL A 1 12.64 -17.43 -1.87
N SER A 2 11.42 -17.88 -2.20
CA SER A 2 11.01 -18.13 -3.59
C SER A 2 11.02 -16.81 -4.36
N LYS A 3 11.58 -16.81 -5.57
CA LYS A 3 11.60 -15.64 -6.45
C LYS A 3 10.58 -15.84 -7.57
N VAL A 4 9.83 -14.80 -7.88
CA VAL A 4 8.95 -14.75 -9.06
C VAL A 4 9.51 -13.73 -10.05
N GLU A 5 9.29 -13.97 -11.34
CA GLU A 5 9.69 -13.03 -12.38
C GLU A 5 8.70 -11.87 -12.42
N LEU A 6 9.19 -10.65 -12.27
CA LEU A 6 8.46 -9.40 -12.46
C LEU A 6 9.02 -8.70 -13.70
N ARG A 7 8.27 -8.68 -14.80
CA ARG A 7 8.67 -8.00 -16.03
C ARG A 7 8.22 -6.54 -15.97
N ILE A 8 9.11 -5.61 -16.27
CA ILE A 8 8.86 -4.16 -16.18
C ILE A 8 9.26 -3.50 -17.51
N THR A 9 8.41 -2.56 -17.98
CA THR A 9 8.73 -1.66 -19.09
C THR A 9 8.77 -0.23 -18.57
N ARG A 10 9.72 0.55 -19.04
CA ARG A 10 9.80 2.00 -18.78
C ARG A 10 8.97 2.75 -19.81
N LEU A 11 8.18 3.70 -19.35
CA LEU A 11 7.56 4.71 -20.20
C LEU A 11 8.54 5.87 -20.44
N PRO A 12 8.37 6.67 -21.50
CA PRO A 12 9.33 7.74 -21.85
C PRO A 12 9.66 8.69 -20.71
N HIS A 13 8.69 9.09 -19.90
CA HIS A 13 8.87 10.01 -18.77
C HIS A 13 9.58 9.39 -17.55
N ALA A 14 9.74 8.07 -17.50
CA ALA A 14 10.60 7.44 -16.49
C ALA A 14 12.07 7.84 -16.70
N GLY A 15 12.51 7.94 -17.97
CA GLY A 15 13.87 8.30 -18.30
C GLY A 15 14.88 7.37 -17.64
N ASP A 16 15.83 7.94 -16.93
CA ASP A 16 16.92 7.31 -16.20
C ASP A 16 16.62 6.94 -14.75
N LEU A 17 15.36 7.16 -14.27
CA LEU A 17 14.98 6.80 -12.90
C LEU A 17 15.29 5.33 -12.62
N PRO A 18 15.71 4.96 -11.40
CA PRO A 18 16.03 3.58 -11.06
C PRO A 18 14.79 2.68 -11.16
N LEU A 19 15.00 1.42 -11.53
CA LEU A 19 13.97 0.39 -11.40
C LEU A 19 13.68 0.12 -9.91
N PRO A 20 12.48 -0.36 -9.57
CA PRO A 20 12.17 -0.79 -8.20
C PRO A 20 13.18 -1.79 -7.68
N ALA A 21 13.65 -1.58 -6.44
CA ALA A 21 14.65 -2.44 -5.83
C ALA A 21 14.37 -2.66 -4.35
N TYR A 22 14.75 -3.84 -3.85
CA TYR A 22 14.82 -4.11 -2.41
C TYR A 22 15.98 -3.32 -1.80
N GLN A 23 15.74 -2.62 -0.72
CA GLN A 23 16.76 -1.79 -0.06
C GLN A 23 17.60 -2.57 0.97
N SER A 24 17.20 -3.80 1.30
CA SER A 24 17.94 -4.74 2.14
C SER A 24 17.66 -6.18 1.70
N GLU A 25 18.53 -7.12 2.10
CA GLU A 25 18.48 -8.53 1.69
C GLU A 25 17.12 -9.20 1.97
N PHE A 26 16.47 -8.84 3.09
CA PHE A 26 15.19 -9.43 3.50
C PHE A 26 14.02 -8.45 3.42
N ALA A 27 14.18 -7.35 2.69
CA ALA A 27 13.06 -6.43 2.47
C ALA A 27 11.91 -7.14 1.74
N ALA A 28 10.67 -6.91 2.19
CA ALA A 28 9.46 -7.44 1.54
C ALA A 28 8.99 -6.54 0.39
N GLY A 29 9.32 -5.25 0.41
CA GLY A 29 8.86 -4.25 -0.55
C GLY A 29 9.97 -3.72 -1.44
N LEU A 30 9.64 -3.53 -2.71
CA LEU A 30 10.44 -2.83 -3.71
C LEU A 30 10.06 -1.34 -3.68
N ASP A 31 11.00 -0.43 -3.44
CA ASP A 31 10.70 1.00 -3.45
C ASP A 31 10.27 1.48 -4.85
N LEU A 32 9.18 2.25 -4.91
CA LEU A 32 8.68 2.94 -6.10
C LEU A 32 9.04 4.43 -6.01
N VAL A 33 9.51 4.98 -7.12
CA VAL A 33 9.90 6.39 -7.22
C VAL A 33 8.92 7.18 -8.09
N ALA A 34 8.80 8.48 -7.82
CA ALA A 34 7.97 9.40 -8.58
C ALA A 34 8.63 9.77 -9.91
N ALA A 35 7.91 9.58 -11.03
CA ALA A 35 8.33 9.97 -12.37
C ALA A 35 7.68 11.30 -12.81
N VAL A 36 7.53 12.24 -11.88
CA VAL A 36 7.09 13.61 -12.18
C VAL A 36 8.18 14.38 -12.92
N PRO A 37 7.86 15.45 -13.67
CA PRO A 37 8.88 16.32 -14.28
C PRO A 37 9.83 16.91 -13.22
N ALA A 38 11.10 17.08 -13.58
CA ALA A 38 12.10 17.61 -12.65
C ALA A 38 11.85 19.09 -12.28
N ASP A 39 11.28 19.84 -13.23
CA ASP A 39 10.97 21.27 -13.13
C ASP A 39 9.53 21.53 -12.64
N ALA A 40 8.71 20.50 -12.44
CA ALA A 40 7.32 20.62 -12.02
C ALA A 40 6.96 19.55 -10.97
N PRO A 41 7.42 19.68 -9.71
CA PRO A 41 7.05 18.80 -8.63
C PRO A 41 5.54 18.87 -8.35
N VAL A 42 4.97 17.76 -7.85
CA VAL A 42 3.55 17.73 -7.49
C VAL A 42 3.39 18.15 -6.03
N ILE A 43 2.65 19.23 -5.80
CA ILE A 43 2.36 19.72 -4.44
C ILE A 43 1.02 19.15 -3.97
N ILE A 44 1.02 18.46 -2.84
CA ILE A 44 -0.17 17.93 -2.18
C ILE A 44 -0.43 18.72 -0.91
N ALA A 45 -1.45 19.58 -0.94
CA ALA A 45 -1.88 20.38 0.21
C ALA A 45 -2.43 19.47 1.33
N PRO A 46 -2.48 19.93 2.61
CA PRO A 46 -3.18 19.22 3.68
C PRO A 46 -4.61 18.84 3.30
N GLY A 47 -4.99 17.59 3.50
CA GLY A 47 -6.28 17.03 3.08
C GLY A 47 -6.39 16.72 1.57
N GLY A 48 -5.36 17.09 0.78
CA GLY A 48 -5.31 16.85 -0.66
C GLY A 48 -4.84 15.44 -1.02
N ARG A 49 -5.02 15.08 -2.30
CA ARG A 49 -4.52 13.84 -2.89
C ARG A 49 -4.08 14.07 -4.33
N ALA A 50 -3.16 13.22 -4.80
CA ALA A 50 -2.72 13.22 -6.18
C ALA A 50 -2.33 11.80 -6.63
N ALA A 51 -2.58 11.48 -7.91
CA ALA A 51 -2.03 10.30 -8.55
C ALA A 51 -0.63 10.64 -9.06
N ILE A 52 0.38 9.93 -8.54
CA ILE A 52 1.78 10.17 -8.88
C ILE A 52 2.25 9.10 -9.84
N PRO A 53 2.69 9.46 -11.04
CA PRO A 53 3.20 8.51 -12.02
C PRO A 53 4.52 7.88 -11.54
N THR A 54 4.73 6.60 -11.88
CA THR A 54 6.01 5.90 -11.65
C THR A 54 6.83 5.77 -12.94
N GLY A 55 6.20 6.01 -14.09
CA GLY A 55 6.81 5.78 -15.40
C GLY A 55 7.01 4.30 -15.73
N LEU A 56 6.33 3.41 -15.02
CA LEU A 56 6.51 1.97 -15.17
C LEU A 56 5.19 1.28 -15.51
N THR A 57 5.25 0.35 -16.46
CA THR A 57 4.25 -0.70 -16.60
C THR A 57 4.87 -2.04 -16.18
N MET A 58 4.05 -2.97 -15.72
CA MET A 58 4.56 -4.26 -15.24
C MET A 58 3.64 -5.42 -15.56
N ALA A 59 4.21 -6.61 -15.62
CA ALA A 59 3.49 -7.85 -15.78
C ALA A 59 3.91 -8.81 -14.66
N LEU A 60 2.95 -9.14 -13.81
CA LEU A 60 3.09 -10.15 -12.79
C LEU A 60 2.69 -11.53 -13.35
N PRO A 61 3.23 -12.63 -12.82
CA PRO A 61 2.76 -13.95 -13.18
C PRO A 61 1.34 -14.21 -12.65
N PRO A 62 0.55 -15.08 -13.30
CA PRO A 62 -0.75 -15.52 -12.80
C PRO A 62 -0.64 -16.04 -11.36
N GLY A 63 -1.64 -15.73 -10.53
CA GLY A 63 -1.65 -16.10 -9.12
C GLY A 63 -0.82 -15.21 -8.20
N VAL A 64 -0.33 -14.08 -8.71
CA VAL A 64 0.39 -13.05 -7.94
C VAL A 64 -0.22 -11.68 -8.21
N GLU A 65 -0.43 -10.89 -7.17
CA GLU A 65 -0.75 -9.47 -7.25
C GLU A 65 0.41 -8.60 -6.78
N GLY A 66 0.44 -7.36 -7.24
CA GLY A 66 1.25 -6.30 -6.67
C GLY A 66 0.43 -5.47 -5.69
N GLN A 67 0.93 -5.27 -4.47
CA GLN A 67 0.31 -4.40 -3.48
C GLN A 67 1.12 -3.13 -3.31
N ILE A 68 0.53 -1.99 -3.67
CA ILE A 68 1.13 -0.68 -3.42
C ILE A 68 0.82 -0.27 -1.98
N ARG A 69 1.87 -0.18 -1.18
CA ARG A 69 1.79 0.12 0.26
C ARG A 69 2.53 1.42 0.60
N PRO A 70 2.10 2.16 1.64
CA PRO A 70 2.78 3.38 2.09
C PRO A 70 4.16 3.06 2.66
N ARG A 71 5.02 4.08 2.70
CA ARG A 71 6.30 4.06 3.40
C ARG A 71 6.13 4.65 4.80
N SER A 72 6.53 3.89 5.81
CA SER A 72 6.41 4.27 7.22
C SER A 72 7.04 5.63 7.54
N GLY A 73 8.18 5.94 6.92
CA GLY A 73 8.86 7.21 7.11
C GLY A 73 8.08 8.42 6.57
N LEU A 74 7.37 8.29 5.44
CA LEU A 74 6.51 9.35 4.92
C LEU A 74 5.24 9.49 5.78
N ALA A 75 4.65 8.38 6.18
CA ALA A 75 3.47 8.38 7.03
C ALA A 75 3.74 9.06 8.38
N LEU A 76 4.83 8.67 9.07
CA LEU A 76 5.13 9.19 10.41
C LEU A 76 5.56 10.67 10.39
N ARG A 77 6.46 11.06 9.46
CA ARG A 77 7.04 12.42 9.48
C ARG A 77 6.19 13.45 8.77
N HIS A 78 5.43 13.06 7.76
CA HIS A 78 4.72 13.99 6.88
C HIS A 78 3.21 13.74 6.78
N GLY A 79 2.71 12.66 7.39
CA GLY A 79 1.30 12.28 7.25
C GLY A 79 0.92 11.84 5.83
N ILE A 80 1.92 11.44 5.01
CA ILE A 80 1.68 11.01 3.63
C ILE A 80 1.45 9.51 3.58
N THR A 81 0.37 9.11 2.93
CA THR A 81 0.01 7.70 2.77
C THR A 81 -0.48 7.39 1.35
N VAL A 82 -0.55 6.11 1.02
CA VAL A 82 -1.25 5.62 -0.18
C VAL A 82 -2.73 5.51 0.17
N LEU A 83 -3.56 6.31 -0.48
CA LEU A 83 -4.97 6.49 -0.12
C LEU A 83 -5.79 5.19 -0.18
N ASN A 84 -5.54 4.37 -1.19
CA ASN A 84 -6.22 3.10 -1.42
C ASN A 84 -5.40 1.89 -0.92
N SER A 85 -4.54 2.08 0.09
CA SER A 85 -3.65 1.01 0.58
C SER A 85 -4.41 -0.17 1.20
N PRO A 86 -4.03 -1.42 0.84
CA PRO A 86 -3.08 -1.78 -0.20
C PRO A 86 -3.68 -1.59 -1.61
N GLY A 87 -3.02 -0.78 -2.46
CA GLY A 87 -3.45 -0.59 -3.85
C GLY A 87 -3.15 -1.83 -4.67
N THR A 88 -4.16 -2.44 -5.28
CA THR A 88 -4.02 -3.67 -6.05
C THR A 88 -3.52 -3.40 -7.46
N VAL A 89 -2.51 -4.15 -7.88
CA VAL A 89 -2.04 -4.25 -9.26
C VAL A 89 -2.25 -5.70 -9.70
N ASP A 90 -3.21 -5.91 -10.57
CA ASP A 90 -3.56 -7.24 -11.08
C ASP A 90 -2.49 -7.78 -12.04
N SER A 91 -2.39 -9.11 -12.14
CA SER A 91 -1.40 -9.77 -12.99
C SER A 91 -1.57 -9.46 -14.48
N ASP A 92 -2.78 -9.12 -14.92
CA ASP A 92 -3.15 -8.77 -16.29
C ASP A 92 -3.22 -7.25 -16.54
N TYR A 93 -2.97 -6.41 -15.53
CA TYR A 93 -2.90 -4.97 -15.73
C TYR A 93 -1.64 -4.61 -16.54
N ARG A 94 -1.80 -3.73 -17.56
CA ARG A 94 -0.71 -3.29 -18.46
C ARG A 94 -0.59 -1.76 -18.54
N GLY A 95 -1.43 -1.04 -17.81
CA GLY A 95 -1.31 0.41 -17.71
C GLY A 95 -0.12 0.84 -16.84
N GLU A 96 0.12 2.14 -16.82
CA GLU A 96 1.11 2.72 -15.91
C GLU A 96 0.70 2.51 -14.46
N VAL A 97 1.63 2.04 -13.65
CA VAL A 97 1.45 1.99 -12.19
C VAL A 97 1.55 3.41 -11.64
N GLN A 98 0.45 3.91 -11.11
CA GLN A 98 0.38 5.20 -10.44
C GLN A 98 0.12 5.02 -8.95
N VAL A 99 0.71 5.87 -8.13
CA VAL A 99 0.53 5.86 -6.67
C VAL A 99 -0.39 6.99 -6.26
N ILE A 100 -1.55 6.68 -5.68
CA ILE A 100 -2.49 7.67 -5.17
C ILE A 100 -2.04 8.08 -3.77
N LEU A 101 -1.33 9.21 -3.67
CA LEU A 101 -0.91 9.76 -2.38
C LEU A 101 -1.97 10.68 -1.80
N ALA A 102 -2.16 10.60 -0.48
CA ALA A 102 -2.96 11.53 0.31
C ALA A 102 -2.11 12.15 1.41
N ASN A 103 -2.37 13.43 1.71
CA ASN A 103 -1.69 14.20 2.73
C ASN A 103 -2.60 14.44 3.94
N PHE A 104 -2.37 13.72 5.02
CA PHE A 104 -3.01 13.90 6.34
C PHE A 104 -2.16 14.75 7.30
N GLY A 105 -1.04 15.30 6.82
CA GLY A 105 -0.18 16.19 7.58
C GLY A 105 -0.74 17.62 7.65
N GLN A 106 0.02 18.51 8.34
CA GLN A 106 -0.37 19.91 8.55
C GLN A 106 0.26 20.87 7.53
N ALA A 107 1.24 20.40 6.76
CA ALA A 107 1.95 21.21 5.75
C ALA A 107 1.79 20.58 4.35
N SER A 108 1.89 21.43 3.32
CA SER A 108 1.96 20.96 1.93
C SER A 108 3.18 20.04 1.75
N PHE A 109 3.02 18.97 1.00
CA PHE A 109 4.07 18.02 0.68
C PHE A 109 4.44 18.10 -0.80
N SER A 110 5.73 18.33 -1.08
CA SER A 110 6.27 18.34 -2.45
C SER A 110 6.74 16.94 -2.84
N VAL A 111 6.21 16.42 -3.93
CA VAL A 111 6.67 15.17 -4.55
C VAL A 111 7.63 15.50 -5.66
N GLU A 112 8.91 15.38 -5.39
CA GLU A 112 10.00 15.62 -6.33
C GLU A 112 10.24 14.40 -7.23
N ARG A 113 10.80 14.64 -8.44
CA ARG A 113 11.25 13.54 -9.31
C ARG A 113 12.25 12.64 -8.60
N GLY A 114 12.04 11.32 -8.68
CA GLY A 114 12.91 10.33 -8.05
C GLY A 114 12.67 10.13 -6.56
N ALA A 115 11.76 10.90 -5.95
CA ALA A 115 11.38 10.68 -4.56
C ALA A 115 10.76 9.27 -4.39
N ARG A 116 11.21 8.53 -3.37
CA ARG A 116 10.61 7.22 -3.02
C ARG A 116 9.28 7.45 -2.31
N ILE A 117 8.18 7.15 -3.01
CA ILE A 117 6.82 7.52 -2.60
C ILE A 117 5.99 6.38 -2.02
N ALA A 118 6.31 5.14 -2.38
CA ALA A 118 5.59 3.93 -1.96
C ALA A 118 6.52 2.72 -2.04
N GLN A 119 5.98 1.57 -1.69
CA GLN A 119 6.64 0.27 -1.90
C GLN A 119 5.66 -0.72 -2.56
N LEU A 120 6.19 -1.54 -3.48
CA LEU A 120 5.48 -2.65 -4.11
C LEU A 120 5.81 -3.93 -3.35
N VAL A 121 4.80 -4.62 -2.83
CA VAL A 121 4.93 -5.94 -2.20
C VAL A 121 4.19 -6.95 -3.07
N LEU A 122 4.82 -8.06 -3.42
CA LEU A 122 4.18 -9.15 -4.15
C LEU A 122 3.45 -10.08 -3.17
N ALA A 123 2.23 -10.47 -3.52
CA ALA A 123 1.41 -11.38 -2.72
C ALA A 123 0.77 -12.45 -3.62
N ALA A 124 0.64 -13.66 -3.09
CA ALA A 124 -0.14 -14.70 -3.75
C ALA A 124 -1.64 -14.37 -3.68
N THR A 125 -2.37 -14.69 -4.76
CA THR A 125 -3.81 -14.45 -4.84
C THR A 125 -4.59 -15.74 -4.90
N LEU A 126 -5.79 -15.73 -4.32
CA LEU A 126 -6.81 -16.74 -4.48
C LEU A 126 -8.00 -16.14 -5.21
N GLN A 127 -8.55 -16.88 -6.17
CA GLN A 127 -9.80 -16.51 -6.81
C GLN A 127 -10.94 -17.38 -6.27
N ALA A 128 -12.04 -16.75 -5.86
CA ALA A 128 -13.20 -17.45 -5.36
C ALA A 128 -14.09 -17.93 -6.51
N ALA A 129 -14.51 -19.20 -6.48
CA ALA A 129 -15.67 -19.67 -7.20
C ALA A 129 -16.91 -19.34 -6.36
N ILE A 130 -17.68 -18.34 -6.79
CA ILE A 130 -18.86 -17.89 -6.05
C ILE A 130 -19.98 -18.90 -6.21
N CYS A 131 -20.53 -19.38 -5.07
CA CYS A 131 -21.71 -20.24 -5.02
C CYS A 131 -22.76 -19.56 -4.14
N GLU A 132 -23.90 -19.22 -4.71
CA GLU A 132 -25.04 -18.70 -3.96
C GLU A 132 -25.76 -19.87 -3.25
N VAL A 133 -25.97 -19.73 -1.96
CA VAL A 133 -26.68 -20.70 -1.11
C VAL A 133 -27.82 -20.01 -0.36
N ALA A 134 -28.86 -20.77 -0.02
CA ALA A 134 -30.01 -20.20 0.70
C ALA A 134 -29.65 -19.79 2.14
N ASN A 135 -28.77 -20.54 2.80
CA ASN A 135 -28.32 -20.27 4.18
C ASN A 135 -26.84 -20.61 4.31
N LEU A 136 -26.15 -19.92 5.21
CA LEU A 136 -24.79 -20.27 5.65
C LEU A 136 -24.86 -21.10 6.93
N ASP A 137 -23.80 -21.87 7.18
CA ASP A 137 -23.63 -22.65 8.40
C ASP A 137 -23.60 -21.76 9.63
N GLU A 138 -24.14 -22.26 10.74
CA GLU A 138 -24.06 -21.58 12.03
C GLU A 138 -22.64 -21.67 12.61
N THR A 139 -22.18 -20.58 13.25
CA THR A 139 -20.89 -20.54 13.94
C THR A 139 -21.06 -19.97 15.35
N THR A 140 -20.12 -20.25 16.25
CA THR A 140 -20.13 -19.71 17.62
C THR A 140 -20.05 -18.18 17.65
N ARG A 141 -19.50 -17.53 16.62
CA ARG A 141 -19.49 -16.08 16.46
C ARG A 141 -20.81 -15.54 15.93
N GLY A 142 -21.54 -16.32 15.13
CA GLY A 142 -22.80 -15.92 14.50
C GLY A 142 -22.68 -14.58 13.78
N VAL A 143 -23.63 -13.68 14.03
CA VAL A 143 -23.68 -12.33 13.45
C VAL A 143 -22.84 -11.28 14.21
N GLY A 144 -22.07 -11.69 15.22
CA GLY A 144 -21.24 -10.79 16.03
C GLY A 144 -20.17 -10.08 15.19
N GLY A 145 -20.21 -8.74 15.16
CA GLY A 145 -19.26 -7.86 14.46
C GLY A 145 -18.96 -6.61 15.28
N PHE A 146 -18.24 -5.65 14.70
CA PHE A 146 -17.98 -4.30 15.23
C PHE A 146 -17.54 -4.25 16.70
N GLY A 147 -16.62 -5.15 17.10
CA GLY A 147 -16.11 -5.19 18.49
C GLY A 147 -16.95 -6.04 19.42
N SER A 148 -17.76 -6.99 18.92
CA SER A 148 -18.57 -7.93 19.75
C SER A 148 -17.71 -8.74 20.75
N THR A 149 -16.38 -8.82 20.58
CA THR A 149 -15.42 -9.44 21.52
C THR A 149 -14.97 -8.51 22.63
N GLY A 150 -15.50 -7.27 22.70
CA GLY A 150 -15.14 -6.25 23.68
C GLY A 150 -13.75 -5.62 23.45
N MET A 151 -13.55 -4.42 23.95
CA MET A 151 -12.23 -3.86 24.17
C MET A 151 -11.77 -4.39 25.54
N GLY A 152 -10.72 -5.26 25.55
CA GLY A 152 -10.29 -5.95 26.77
C GLY A 152 -10.32 -5.05 28.02
N GLU A 153 -10.92 -5.54 29.10
CA GLU A 153 -10.90 -4.85 30.40
C GLU A 153 -9.44 -4.70 30.82
N GLY A 154 -8.97 -3.45 30.81
CA GLY A 154 -7.72 -3.13 31.48
C GLY A 154 -7.82 -3.58 32.94
N LYS A 155 -6.92 -4.46 33.39
CA LYS A 155 -6.84 -4.82 34.80
C LYS A 155 -6.69 -3.54 35.60
N ALA A 156 -7.80 -3.06 36.17
CA ALA A 156 -7.76 -2.00 37.17
C ALA A 156 -6.88 -2.51 38.32
N ASN A 157 -5.76 -1.83 38.58
CA ASN A 157 -4.95 -2.04 39.77
C ASN A 157 -5.87 -1.88 40.99
N ARG A 158 -6.30 -2.99 41.57
CA ARG A 158 -6.85 -2.99 42.94
C ARG A 158 -5.72 -2.62 43.86
N VAL A 159 -5.66 -1.37 44.22
CA VAL A 159 -4.90 -0.93 45.42
C VAL A 159 -5.70 -1.45 46.60
N ASP A 160 -5.26 -2.55 47.21
CA ASP A 160 -5.76 -3.04 48.49
C ASP A 160 -5.52 -1.95 49.55
N ARG A 161 -6.54 -1.19 49.89
CA ARG A 161 -6.56 -0.43 51.14
C ARG A 161 -6.93 -1.43 52.24
N LYS A 162 -5.92 -1.89 52.99
CA LYS A 162 -6.12 -2.54 54.31
C LYS A 162 -6.57 -1.48 55.32
N PRO A 163 -7.42 -1.88 56.27
CA PRO A 163 -7.97 -1.02 57.32
C PRO A 163 -6.91 -0.49 58.32
#